data_4d6bfe44ccd07ba7318abc0ff4a28018
#
_entry.id   4d6bfe44ccd07ba7318abc0ff4a28018
#
_cell.length_a   1.000
_cell.length_b   1.000
_cell.length_c   1.000
_cell.angle_alpha   90.00
_cell.angle_beta   90.00
_cell.angle_gamma   90.00
#
_symmetry.space_group_name_H-M   'P 1'
#
loop_
_entity.id
_entity.type
_entity.pdbx_description
1 polymer ?
#
loop_
_entity_poly.entity_id
_entity_poly.type
_entity_poly.pdbx_seq_one_letter_code
_entity_poly.pdbx_strand_id
1 'polypeptide(L)'
;MDMSKVPFLIYGSNDYTTRTLRMVARQISSNVSLATDAQREKYHMSAVFLNNFTTHLVCLAQDYLLEQKLDPKILDAILETTFERMLERNVCDNQTGPALRNDIIVENRHKELLHNNHMLKEVYQILSSSIKAKYHKKEGNEDIG
;
A
#
# COMPACT_ATOMS: atom_id res chain seq x y z
N MET A 1 -12.55 1.97 16.92
CA MET A 1 -11.65 0.91 16.42
C MET A 1 -11.93 -0.36 17.20
N ASP A 2 -12.20 -1.47 16.52
CA ASP A 2 -12.43 -2.77 17.18
C ASP A 2 -11.08 -3.38 17.60
N MET A 3 -10.75 -3.30 18.89
CA MET A 3 -9.48 -3.80 19.43
C MET A 3 -9.32 -5.32 19.28
N SER A 4 -10.42 -6.07 19.16
CA SER A 4 -10.37 -7.53 19.01
C SER A 4 -9.65 -8.00 17.74
N LYS A 5 -9.55 -7.14 16.72
CA LYS A 5 -8.91 -7.41 15.41
C LYS A 5 -7.50 -6.85 15.30
N VAL A 6 -7.08 -5.99 16.24
CA VAL A 6 -5.75 -5.36 16.19
C VAL A 6 -4.66 -6.42 16.37
N PRO A 7 -3.66 -6.50 15.48
CA PRO A 7 -2.58 -7.46 15.62
C PRO A 7 -1.65 -7.09 16.78
N PHE A 8 -1.40 -8.05 17.66
CA PHE A 8 -0.39 -7.96 18.72
C PHE A 8 0.81 -8.82 18.34
N LEU A 9 1.95 -8.20 18.12
CA LEU A 9 3.22 -8.86 17.89
C LEU A 9 3.99 -8.88 19.20
N ILE A 10 4.12 -10.04 19.81
CA ILE A 10 4.74 -10.23 21.12
C ILE A 10 6.08 -10.97 21.02
N TYR A 11 7.00 -10.60 21.90
CA TYR A 11 8.27 -11.29 22.09
C TYR A 11 8.73 -11.13 23.54
N GLY A 12 9.01 -12.23 24.22
CA GLY A 12 9.50 -12.24 25.58
C GLY A 12 10.97 -12.68 25.64
N SER A 13 11.69 -12.21 26.66
CA SER A 13 13.09 -12.58 26.90
C SER A 13 13.29 -14.07 27.24
N ASN A 14 12.23 -14.75 27.62
CA ASN A 14 12.19 -16.19 27.95
C ASN A 14 10.77 -16.74 27.75
N ASP A 15 10.63 -18.06 27.87
CA ASP A 15 9.34 -18.75 27.65
C ASP A 15 8.25 -18.32 28.63
N TYR A 16 8.60 -18.07 29.89
CA TYR A 16 7.63 -17.62 30.90
C TYR A 16 7.05 -16.26 30.51
N THR A 17 7.93 -15.30 30.21
CA THR A 17 7.52 -13.95 29.79
C THR A 17 6.69 -14.01 28.51
N THR A 18 7.10 -14.83 27.52
CA THR A 18 6.35 -15.00 26.27
C THR A 18 4.95 -15.55 26.51
N ARG A 19 4.79 -16.55 27.38
CA ARG A 19 3.47 -17.12 27.72
C ARG A 19 2.59 -16.10 28.43
N THR A 20 3.15 -15.35 29.36
CA THR A 20 2.43 -14.30 30.11
C THR A 20 1.94 -13.19 29.16
N LEU A 21 2.82 -12.67 28.28
CA LEU A 21 2.45 -11.67 27.29
C LEU A 21 1.36 -12.17 26.36
N ARG A 22 1.44 -13.43 25.91
CA ARG A 22 0.42 -14.06 25.06
C ARG A 22 -0.92 -14.14 25.76
N MET A 23 -0.94 -14.54 27.03
CA MET A 23 -2.17 -14.64 27.81
C MET A 23 -2.84 -13.27 27.95
N VAL A 24 -2.08 -12.23 28.29
CA VAL A 24 -2.60 -10.86 28.41
C VAL A 24 -3.09 -10.32 27.05
N ALA A 25 -2.30 -10.47 26.00
CA ALA A 25 -2.65 -9.99 24.66
C ALA A 25 -3.95 -10.66 24.12
N ARG A 26 -4.14 -11.94 24.39
CA ARG A 26 -5.34 -12.68 24.00
C ARG A 26 -6.63 -12.25 24.71
N GLN A 27 -6.53 -11.55 25.82
CA GLN A 27 -7.69 -10.93 26.48
C GLN A 27 -8.18 -9.69 25.72
N ILE A 28 -7.32 -9.08 24.88
CA ILE A 28 -7.60 -7.84 24.16
C ILE A 28 -7.89 -8.12 22.69
N SER A 29 -7.16 -9.08 22.07
CA SER A 29 -7.28 -9.38 20.65
C SER A 29 -7.19 -10.88 20.37
N SER A 30 -7.94 -11.32 19.35
CA SER A 30 -7.82 -12.67 18.78
C SER A 30 -6.58 -12.83 17.88
N ASN A 31 -5.98 -11.71 17.42
CA ASN A 31 -4.88 -11.68 16.48
C ASN A 31 -3.53 -11.45 17.23
N VAL A 32 -3.00 -12.52 17.82
CA VAL A 32 -1.75 -12.48 18.60
C VAL A 32 -0.72 -13.42 17.99
N SER A 33 0.41 -12.88 17.55
CA SER A 33 1.51 -13.61 16.90
C SER A 33 2.83 -13.36 17.60
N LEU A 34 3.72 -14.36 17.55
CA LEU A 34 5.12 -14.19 17.97
C LEU A 34 5.89 -13.48 16.85
N ALA A 35 6.68 -12.47 17.23
CA ALA A 35 7.58 -11.81 16.30
C ALA A 35 8.81 -11.26 17.04
N THR A 36 9.99 -11.64 16.59
CA THR A 36 11.26 -11.06 17.07
C THR A 36 11.31 -9.56 16.73
N ASP A 37 12.26 -8.83 17.35
CA ASP A 37 12.44 -7.40 17.07
C ASP A 37 12.69 -7.15 15.57
N ALA A 38 13.55 -7.92 14.95
CA ALA A 38 13.83 -7.83 13.51
C ALA A 38 12.59 -8.11 12.64
N GLN A 39 11.69 -9.00 13.07
CA GLN A 39 10.43 -9.24 12.37
C GLN A 39 9.44 -8.09 12.58
N ARG A 40 9.37 -7.50 13.79
CA ARG A 40 8.53 -6.35 14.08
C ARG A 40 8.90 -5.14 13.25
N GLU A 41 10.19 -4.88 13.05
CA GLU A 41 10.69 -3.81 12.17
C GLU A 41 10.19 -4.00 10.72
N LYS A 42 10.23 -5.23 10.20
CA LYS A 42 9.74 -5.55 8.85
C LYS A 42 8.22 -5.38 8.73
N TYR A 43 7.47 -5.81 9.75
CA TYR A 43 6.03 -5.57 9.81
C TYR A 43 5.70 -4.09 9.89
N HIS A 44 6.44 -3.33 10.70
CA HIS A 44 6.25 -1.88 10.81
C HIS A 44 6.53 -1.17 9.48
N MET A 45 7.64 -1.47 8.82
CA MET A 45 7.94 -0.93 7.49
C MET A 45 6.82 -1.24 6.48
N SER A 46 6.31 -2.46 6.47
CA SER A 46 5.19 -2.83 5.60
C SER A 46 3.89 -2.08 5.95
N ALA A 47 3.63 -1.88 7.25
CA ALA A 47 2.47 -1.10 7.71
C ALA A 47 2.54 0.37 7.30
N VAL A 48 3.74 0.96 7.20
CA VAL A 48 3.92 2.32 6.66
C VAL A 48 3.42 2.40 5.22
N PHE A 49 3.74 1.41 4.36
CA PHE A 49 3.20 1.35 3.00
C PHE A 49 1.68 1.20 3.00
N LEU A 50 1.14 0.26 3.78
CA LEU A 50 -0.29 -0.06 3.77
C LEU A 50 -1.18 1.04 4.37
N ASN A 51 -0.68 1.80 5.32
CA ASN A 51 -1.45 2.83 6.01
C ASN A 51 -0.97 4.24 5.65
N ASN A 52 0.25 4.60 6.02
CA ASN A 52 0.70 5.98 5.93
C ASN A 52 0.80 6.47 4.48
N PHE A 53 1.46 5.70 3.62
CA PHE A 53 1.61 6.11 2.22
C PHE A 53 0.30 6.02 1.45
N THR A 54 -0.52 5.00 1.71
CA THR A 54 -1.85 4.90 1.10
C THR A 54 -2.73 6.09 1.47
N THR A 55 -2.78 6.45 2.77
CA THR A 55 -3.52 7.64 3.23
C THR A 55 -2.99 8.92 2.58
N HIS A 56 -1.67 9.06 2.47
CA HIS A 56 -1.07 10.23 1.85
C HIS A 56 -1.38 10.32 0.34
N LEU A 57 -1.40 9.20 -0.38
CA LEU A 57 -1.79 9.18 -1.80
C LEU A 57 -3.24 9.62 -2.01
N VAL A 58 -4.16 9.21 -1.14
CA VAL A 58 -5.55 9.68 -1.16
C VAL A 58 -5.61 11.19 -0.90
N CYS A 59 -4.87 11.68 0.09
CA CYS A 59 -4.77 13.10 0.41
C CYS A 59 -4.27 13.90 -0.80
N LEU A 60 -3.17 13.49 -1.43
CA LEU A 60 -2.61 14.15 -2.62
C LEU A 60 -3.62 14.20 -3.78
N ALA A 61 -4.39 13.13 -3.98
CA ALA A 61 -5.41 13.09 -5.04
C ALA A 61 -6.58 14.05 -4.74
N GLN A 62 -7.01 14.13 -3.48
CA GLN A 62 -8.06 15.05 -3.05
C GLN A 62 -7.60 16.51 -3.16
N ASP A 63 -6.39 16.83 -2.69
CA ASP A 63 -5.81 18.17 -2.77
C ASP A 63 -5.70 18.63 -4.22
N TYR A 64 -5.23 17.76 -5.13
CA TYR A 64 -5.18 18.06 -6.55
C TYR A 64 -6.56 18.42 -7.13
N LEU A 65 -7.61 17.66 -6.79
CA LEU A 65 -8.96 17.96 -7.27
C LEU A 65 -9.48 19.30 -6.73
N LEU A 66 -9.23 19.59 -5.45
CA LEU A 66 -9.63 20.87 -4.83
C LEU A 66 -8.89 22.05 -5.47
N GLU A 67 -7.59 21.92 -5.77
CA GLU A 67 -6.83 22.94 -6.52
C GLU A 67 -7.44 23.20 -7.91
N GLN A 68 -7.96 22.14 -8.55
CA GLN A 68 -8.68 22.25 -9.84
C GLN A 68 -10.15 22.68 -9.71
N LYS A 69 -10.63 23.01 -8.49
CA LYS A 69 -12.02 23.37 -8.17
C LYS A 69 -13.02 22.25 -8.50
N LEU A 70 -12.59 21.00 -8.38
CA LEU A 70 -13.40 19.80 -8.58
C LEU A 70 -13.77 19.18 -7.22
N ASP A 71 -14.92 18.53 -7.16
CA ASP A 71 -15.37 17.86 -5.93
C ASP A 71 -14.71 16.48 -5.80
N PRO A 72 -13.85 16.23 -4.76
CA PRO A 72 -13.23 14.94 -4.56
C PRO A 72 -14.21 13.80 -4.32
N LYS A 73 -15.40 14.08 -3.77
CA LYS A 73 -16.42 13.07 -3.43
C LYS A 73 -16.91 12.27 -4.64
N ILE A 74 -16.75 12.80 -5.84
CA ILE A 74 -17.09 12.08 -7.08
C ILE A 74 -16.31 10.77 -7.21
N LEU A 75 -15.12 10.69 -6.58
CA LEU A 75 -14.25 9.50 -6.60
C LEU A 75 -14.43 8.57 -5.39
N ASP A 76 -15.34 8.86 -4.46
CA ASP A 76 -15.54 8.05 -3.24
C ASP A 76 -15.87 6.58 -3.57
N ALA A 77 -16.72 6.32 -4.57
CA ALA A 77 -17.06 4.97 -4.99
C ALA A 77 -15.84 4.19 -5.55
N ILE A 78 -14.91 4.88 -6.23
CA ILE A 78 -13.67 4.27 -6.71
C ILE A 78 -12.77 3.93 -5.53
N LEU A 79 -12.68 4.83 -4.55
CA LEU A 79 -11.88 4.63 -3.35
C LEU A 79 -12.40 3.44 -2.54
N GLU A 80 -13.72 3.37 -2.29
CA GLU A 80 -14.38 2.27 -1.58
C GLU A 80 -14.10 0.92 -2.25
N THR A 81 -14.38 0.82 -3.56
CA THR A 81 -14.13 -0.41 -4.33
C THR A 81 -12.65 -0.81 -4.32
N THR A 82 -11.74 0.18 -4.33
CA THR A 82 -10.31 -0.08 -4.28
C THR A 82 -9.91 -0.69 -2.95
N PHE A 83 -10.41 -0.16 -1.82
CA PHE A 83 -10.12 -0.72 -0.50
C PHE A 83 -10.72 -2.12 -0.32
N GLU A 84 -11.92 -2.38 -0.81
CA GLU A 84 -12.51 -3.72 -0.78
C GLU A 84 -11.62 -4.74 -1.49
N ARG A 85 -11.17 -4.42 -2.72
CA ARG A 85 -10.29 -5.30 -3.50
C ARG A 85 -8.89 -5.48 -2.87
N MET A 86 -8.38 -4.49 -2.14
CA MET A 86 -7.12 -4.61 -1.42
C MET A 86 -7.14 -5.65 -0.29
N LEU A 87 -8.33 -6.04 0.20
CA LEU A 87 -8.50 -7.09 1.21
C LEU A 87 -8.58 -8.50 0.60
N GLU A 88 -8.63 -8.63 -0.70
CA GLU A 88 -8.61 -9.91 -1.40
C GLU A 88 -7.21 -10.55 -1.32
N ARG A 89 -7.15 -11.89 -1.47
CA ARG A 89 -5.90 -12.64 -1.30
C ARG A 89 -4.82 -12.28 -2.33
N ASN A 90 -5.22 -11.99 -3.56
CA ASN A 90 -4.32 -11.74 -4.69
C ASN A 90 -4.40 -10.27 -5.11
N VAL A 91 -4.17 -9.34 -4.19
CA VAL A 91 -4.25 -7.90 -4.46
C VAL A 91 -3.45 -7.46 -5.69
N CYS A 92 -2.35 -8.14 -6.00
CA CYS A 92 -1.52 -7.81 -7.16
C CYS A 92 -2.22 -8.06 -8.49
N ASP A 93 -3.18 -8.98 -8.55
CA ASP A 93 -3.95 -9.30 -9.77
C ASP A 93 -5.00 -8.21 -10.06
N ASN A 94 -5.30 -7.37 -9.07
CA ASN A 94 -6.22 -6.24 -9.18
C ASN A 94 -5.55 -4.97 -9.72
N GLN A 95 -4.24 -5.01 -10.04
CA GLN A 95 -3.56 -3.85 -10.60
C GLN A 95 -4.15 -3.46 -11.95
N THR A 96 -4.42 -2.17 -12.12
CA THR A 96 -4.97 -1.57 -13.35
C THR A 96 -4.22 -0.28 -13.69
N GLY A 97 -4.65 0.39 -14.75
CA GLY A 97 -4.17 1.73 -15.08
C GLY A 97 -3.19 1.80 -16.26
N PRO A 98 -2.83 3.01 -16.68
CA PRO A 98 -2.00 3.24 -17.86
C PRO A 98 -0.60 2.64 -17.73
N ALA A 99 0.01 2.67 -16.55
CA ALA A 99 1.32 2.08 -16.34
C ALA A 99 1.32 0.56 -16.53
N LEU A 100 0.26 -0.15 -16.09
CA LEU A 100 0.11 -1.58 -16.34
C LEU A 100 -0.05 -1.89 -17.84
N ARG A 101 -0.80 -1.07 -18.57
CA ARG A 101 -1.04 -1.25 -20.02
C ARG A 101 0.07 -0.68 -20.90
N ASN A 102 1.11 -0.09 -20.28
CA ASN A 102 2.18 0.64 -20.98
C ASN A 102 1.63 1.74 -21.93
N ASP A 103 0.59 2.44 -21.49
CA ASP A 103 -0.09 3.50 -22.25
C ASP A 103 0.67 4.83 -22.12
N ILE A 104 1.70 4.98 -22.94
CA ILE A 104 2.61 6.12 -22.93
C ILE A 104 1.86 7.44 -23.25
N ILE A 105 0.82 7.38 -24.07
CA ILE A 105 0.05 8.57 -24.47
C ILE A 105 -0.68 9.14 -23.25
N VAL A 106 -1.39 8.30 -22.52
CA VAL A 106 -2.10 8.70 -21.30
C VAL A 106 -1.13 9.14 -20.22
N GLU A 107 -0.02 8.43 -20.03
CA GLU A 107 0.98 8.80 -19.03
C GLU A 107 1.59 10.20 -19.31
N ASN A 108 1.90 10.49 -20.56
CA ASN A 108 2.44 11.81 -20.92
C ASN A 108 1.41 12.91 -20.69
N ARG A 109 0.15 12.68 -21.05
CA ARG A 109 -0.94 13.63 -20.76
C ARG A 109 -1.10 13.89 -19.26
N HIS A 110 -1.00 12.86 -18.42
CA HIS A 110 -1.04 13.03 -16.96
C HIS A 110 0.14 13.85 -16.45
N LYS A 111 1.36 13.64 -16.98
CA LYS A 111 2.54 14.44 -16.62
C LYS A 111 2.40 15.92 -17.04
N GLU A 112 1.71 16.20 -18.14
CA GLU A 112 1.38 17.56 -18.57
C GLU A 112 0.36 18.22 -17.64
N LEU A 113 -0.68 17.50 -17.22
CA LEU A 113 -1.65 18.00 -16.24
C LEU A 113 -0.97 18.34 -14.89
N LEU A 114 0.11 17.65 -14.55
CA LEU A 114 0.87 17.84 -13.32
C LEU A 114 2.05 18.81 -13.46
N HIS A 115 2.13 19.59 -14.55
CA HIS A 115 3.31 20.45 -14.81
C HIS A 115 3.57 21.48 -13.71
N ASN A 116 2.55 21.99 -13.04
CA ASN A 116 2.64 22.96 -11.96
C ASN A 116 2.76 22.30 -10.56
N ASN A 117 2.61 20.98 -10.45
CA ASN A 117 2.70 20.25 -9.19
C ASN A 117 3.85 19.24 -9.24
N HIS A 118 5.08 19.73 -9.00
CA HIS A 118 6.30 18.93 -9.11
C HIS A 118 6.28 17.70 -8.18
N MET A 119 5.82 17.87 -6.94
CA MET A 119 5.77 16.77 -5.97
C MET A 119 4.84 15.64 -6.43
N LEU A 120 3.63 15.96 -6.83
CA LEU A 120 2.66 14.98 -7.30
C LEU A 120 3.12 14.31 -8.60
N LYS A 121 3.79 15.06 -9.48
CA LYS A 121 4.40 14.54 -10.71
C LYS A 121 5.51 13.53 -10.42
N GLU A 122 6.38 13.79 -9.45
CA GLU A 122 7.43 12.86 -9.04
C GLU A 122 6.83 11.57 -8.44
N VAL A 123 5.85 11.70 -7.55
CA VAL A 123 5.13 10.54 -6.99
C VAL A 123 4.49 9.71 -8.10
N TYR A 124 3.81 10.35 -9.05
CA TYR A 124 3.21 9.67 -10.20
C TYR A 124 4.26 8.90 -11.02
N GLN A 125 5.41 9.51 -11.31
CA GLN A 125 6.48 8.88 -12.10
C GLN A 125 7.11 7.70 -11.38
N ILE A 126 7.39 7.83 -10.08
CA ILE A 126 7.98 6.76 -9.26
C ILE A 126 7.04 5.56 -9.23
N LEU A 127 5.75 5.78 -8.95
CA LEU A 127 4.76 4.70 -8.87
C LEU A 127 4.52 4.05 -10.25
N SER A 128 4.42 4.84 -11.32
CA SER A 128 4.27 4.30 -12.68
C SER A 128 5.47 3.45 -13.06
N SER A 129 6.68 3.89 -12.76
CA SER A 129 7.91 3.14 -13.02
C SER A 129 7.98 1.84 -12.20
N SER A 130 7.56 1.89 -10.94
CA SER A 130 7.49 0.72 -10.06
C SER A 130 6.48 -0.32 -10.57
N ILE A 131 5.30 0.12 -11.02
CA ILE A 131 4.29 -0.77 -11.62
C ILE A 131 4.87 -1.44 -12.87
N LYS A 132 5.45 -0.66 -13.78
CA LYS A 132 6.08 -1.21 -14.99
C LYS A 132 7.17 -2.22 -14.68
N ALA A 133 8.06 -1.90 -13.75
CA ALA A 133 9.13 -2.80 -13.34
C ALA A 133 8.63 -4.12 -12.74
N LYS A 134 7.49 -4.09 -12.05
CA LYS A 134 6.89 -5.28 -11.46
C LYS A 134 6.16 -6.15 -12.47
N TYR A 135 5.38 -5.55 -13.37
CA TYR A 135 4.46 -6.27 -14.24
C TYR A 135 4.96 -6.47 -15.68
N HIS A 136 6.00 -5.73 -16.10
CA HIS A 136 6.65 -5.88 -17.40
C HIS A 136 8.11 -6.32 -17.23
N LYS A 137 8.40 -7.24 -16.29
CA LYS A 137 9.71 -7.89 -16.26
C LYS A 137 9.91 -8.55 -17.62
N LYS A 138 10.98 -8.14 -18.34
CA LYS A 138 11.38 -8.77 -19.57
C LYS A 138 11.47 -10.28 -19.33
N GLU A 139 10.72 -11.07 -20.11
CA GLU A 139 11.03 -12.45 -20.41
C GLU A 139 12.41 -12.43 -21.09
N GLY A 140 13.44 -12.68 -20.36
CA GLY A 140 14.81 -12.63 -20.89
C GLY A 140 15.79 -13.13 -19.85
N ASN A 141 15.75 -14.47 -19.65
CA ASN A 141 16.87 -15.38 -19.40
C ASN A 141 16.35 -16.77 -18.99
N GLU A 142 15.58 -17.40 -19.86
CA GLU A 142 15.62 -18.84 -20.00
C GLU A 142 16.28 -19.08 -21.36
N ASP A 143 17.59 -19.28 -21.34
CA ASP A 143 18.39 -20.10 -22.22
C ASP A 143 19.86 -19.70 -22.03
N ILE A 144 20.56 -20.41 -21.19
CA ILE A 144 21.95 -20.85 -21.44
C ILE A 144 22.24 -22.02 -20.45
N GLY A 145 22.27 -23.26 -21.01
CA GLY A 145 23.14 -24.33 -20.61
C GLY A 145 22.78 -25.21 -19.44
#